data_2fc65d5a794be30097d3a96a741c5ec3
#
_entry.id   2fc65d5a794be30097d3a96a741c5ec3
#
_cell.length_a   1.000
_cell.length_b   1.000
_cell.length_c   1.000
_cell.angle_alpha   90.00
_cell.angle_beta   90.00
_cell.angle_gamma   90.00
#
_symmetry.space_group_name_H-M   'P 1'
#
loop_
_entity.id
_entity.type
_entity.pdbx_description
1 polymer ?
#
loop_
_entity_poly.entity_id
_entity_poly.type
_entity_poly.pdbx_seq_one_letter_code
_entity_poly.pdbx_strand_id
1 'polypeptide(L)'
;KVLDPFHERHLVDKYGRMSVRILWVENKKEVIIVFRGSLGFKDWLANLVFIPYKLNQLDRRFFVHWGFARLLAQPMYSSTKTSDDALPLRELLVKVLEPLRDQGKRFSFIGHSSGGAVAVLMADYFQRRFPKSVKRVVTFGQPAVGTRSWYKHYTLHHRTYRICCDLDVITFMPPFPFYFWHVGKMLWLHDDKIYENT
;
A
#
# COMPACT_ATOMS: atom_id res chain seq x y z
N LYS A 1 15.34 -22.10 -20.94
CA LYS A 1 15.42 -21.96 -19.47
C LYS A 1 13.99 -22.06 -18.95
N VAL A 2 13.64 -23.15 -18.29
CA VAL A 2 12.32 -23.29 -17.65
C VAL A 2 12.27 -22.29 -16.49
N LEU A 3 11.29 -21.39 -16.50
CA LEU A 3 11.09 -20.46 -15.38
C LEU A 3 10.52 -21.25 -14.21
N ASP A 4 11.02 -20.97 -13.00
CA ASP A 4 10.43 -21.51 -11.78
C ASP A 4 8.95 -21.17 -11.72
N PRO A 5 8.06 -22.10 -11.34
CA PRO A 5 6.64 -21.81 -11.22
C PRO A 5 6.40 -20.71 -10.18
N PHE A 6 5.59 -19.73 -10.51
CA PHE A 6 5.18 -18.71 -9.56
C PHE A 6 3.82 -19.05 -8.96
N HIS A 7 3.65 -18.67 -7.72
CA HIS A 7 2.39 -18.78 -6.98
C HIS A 7 1.68 -17.45 -6.99
N GLU A 8 0.37 -17.49 -7.03
CA GLU A 8 -0.47 -16.31 -7.03
C GLU A 8 -1.65 -16.49 -6.08
N ARG A 9 -2.00 -15.40 -5.38
CA ARG A 9 -3.21 -15.32 -4.56
C ARG A 9 -3.86 -13.94 -4.72
N HIS A 10 -5.18 -13.93 -4.79
CA HIS A 10 -5.95 -12.71 -4.88
C HIS A 10 -6.78 -12.48 -3.62
N LEU A 11 -6.89 -11.20 -3.21
CA LEU A 11 -7.90 -10.75 -2.26
C LEU A 11 -8.94 -9.95 -3.04
N VAL A 12 -10.20 -10.33 -2.87
CA VAL A 12 -11.33 -9.81 -3.64
C VAL A 12 -12.36 -9.17 -2.72
N ASP A 13 -13.12 -8.20 -3.23
CA ASP A 13 -14.26 -7.64 -2.53
C ASP A 13 -15.50 -8.56 -2.64
N LYS A 14 -16.61 -8.17 -2.02
CA LYS A 14 -17.88 -8.90 -2.06
C LYS A 14 -18.48 -9.12 -3.46
N TYR A 15 -17.98 -8.40 -4.46
CA TYR A 15 -18.39 -8.54 -5.86
C TYR A 15 -17.37 -9.36 -6.67
N GLY A 16 -16.40 -9.98 -6.04
CA GLY A 16 -15.34 -10.74 -6.71
C GLY A 16 -14.29 -9.88 -7.41
N ARG A 17 -14.30 -8.54 -7.23
CA ARG A 17 -13.32 -7.66 -7.87
C ARG A 17 -12.01 -7.73 -7.10
N MET A 18 -10.93 -8.04 -7.80
CA MET A 18 -9.59 -8.11 -7.24
C MET A 18 -9.13 -6.73 -6.74
N SER A 19 -8.72 -6.67 -5.48
CA SER A 19 -8.16 -5.48 -4.86
C SER A 19 -6.68 -5.63 -4.53
N VAL A 20 -6.23 -6.86 -4.24
CA VAL A 20 -4.82 -7.15 -3.95
C VAL A 20 -4.41 -8.44 -4.67
N ARG A 21 -3.24 -8.39 -5.28
CA ARG A 21 -2.57 -9.51 -5.91
C ARG A 21 -1.28 -9.82 -5.17
N ILE A 22 -1.06 -11.07 -4.80
CA ILE A 22 0.11 -11.54 -4.07
C ILE A 22 0.83 -12.55 -4.94
N LEU A 23 2.10 -12.32 -5.23
CA LEU A 23 2.92 -13.12 -6.13
C LEU A 23 4.21 -13.54 -5.44
N TRP A 24 4.57 -14.81 -5.57
CA TRP A 24 5.87 -15.30 -5.09
C TRP A 24 6.36 -16.52 -5.90
N VAL A 25 7.63 -16.75 -5.85
CA VAL A 25 8.28 -17.95 -6.38
C VAL A 25 8.81 -18.75 -5.19
N GLU A 26 8.68 -20.09 -5.21
CA GLU A 26 9.00 -20.94 -4.06
C GLU A 26 10.44 -20.71 -3.59
N ASN A 27 11.41 -20.78 -4.49
CA ASN A 27 12.83 -20.67 -4.20
C ASN A 27 13.34 -19.22 -4.05
N LYS A 28 12.46 -18.20 -4.10
CA LYS A 28 12.84 -16.79 -3.92
C LYS A 28 12.37 -16.28 -2.57
N LYS A 29 13.19 -15.42 -1.96
CA LYS A 29 12.89 -14.79 -0.66
C LYS A 29 11.94 -13.59 -0.75
N GLU A 30 11.51 -13.19 -1.95
CA GLU A 30 10.66 -12.02 -2.13
C GLU A 30 9.23 -12.41 -2.49
N VAL A 31 8.29 -11.78 -1.80
CA VAL A 31 6.85 -11.79 -2.11
C VAL A 31 6.47 -10.39 -2.56
N ILE A 32 5.79 -10.29 -3.69
CA ILE A 32 5.31 -9.02 -4.25
C ILE A 32 3.82 -8.91 -3.97
N ILE A 33 3.41 -7.82 -3.33
CA ILE A 33 2.01 -7.50 -3.03
C ILE A 33 1.62 -6.25 -3.82
N VAL A 34 0.69 -6.41 -4.74
CA VAL A 34 0.23 -5.33 -5.63
C VAL A 34 -1.17 -4.89 -5.22
N PHE A 35 -1.32 -3.62 -4.87
CA PHE A 35 -2.60 -3.00 -4.53
C PHE A 35 -3.15 -2.26 -5.75
N ARG A 36 -4.36 -2.59 -6.11
CA ARG A 36 -5.08 -1.93 -7.19
C ARG A 36 -5.56 -0.55 -6.74
N GLY A 37 -5.43 0.44 -7.62
CA GLY A 37 -6.12 1.73 -7.47
C GLY A 37 -7.63 1.60 -7.69
N SER A 38 -8.39 2.59 -7.23
CA SER A 38 -9.85 2.63 -7.43
C SER A 38 -10.21 2.80 -8.90
N LEU A 39 -11.23 2.06 -9.38
CA LEU A 39 -11.73 2.16 -10.76
C LEU A 39 -12.47 3.49 -11.02
N GLY A 40 -13.10 4.08 -10.01
CA GLY A 40 -13.79 5.38 -10.05
C GLY A 40 -12.93 6.49 -9.49
N PHE A 41 -11.66 6.57 -9.91
CA PHE A 41 -10.71 7.52 -9.33
C PHE A 41 -11.18 8.99 -9.46
N LYS A 42 -11.83 9.37 -10.56
CA LYS A 42 -12.38 10.73 -10.75
C LYS A 42 -13.50 11.02 -9.77
N ASP A 43 -14.40 10.04 -9.55
CA ASP A 43 -15.48 10.17 -8.56
C ASP A 43 -14.95 10.17 -7.13
N TRP A 44 -13.91 9.38 -6.89
CA TRP A 44 -13.21 9.35 -5.60
C TRP A 44 -12.46 10.66 -5.34
N LEU A 45 -11.83 11.25 -6.34
CA LEU A 45 -11.15 12.54 -6.24
C LEU A 45 -12.15 13.69 -5.99
N ALA A 46 -13.30 13.68 -6.64
CA ALA A 46 -14.37 14.66 -6.46
C ALA A 46 -15.01 14.58 -5.06
N ASN A 47 -15.02 13.38 -4.46
CA ASN A 47 -15.54 13.10 -3.13
C ASN A 47 -14.45 13.03 -2.06
N LEU A 48 -13.24 13.50 -2.34
CA LEU A 48 -12.13 13.53 -1.38
C LEU A 48 -12.45 14.44 -0.20
N VAL A 49 -13.07 13.83 0.79
CA VAL A 49 -13.22 14.44 2.10
C VAL A 49 -11.85 14.33 2.78
N PHE A 50 -11.08 15.42 2.77
CA PHE A 50 -9.74 15.50 3.37
C PHE A 50 -9.79 15.51 4.91
N ILE A 51 -10.48 14.51 5.48
CA ILE A 51 -10.63 14.40 6.92
C ILE A 51 -9.50 13.54 7.48
N PRO A 52 -8.75 14.05 8.47
CA PRO A 52 -7.84 13.24 9.25
C PRO A 52 -8.60 12.20 10.06
N TYR A 53 -8.25 10.94 9.88
CA TYR A 53 -8.82 9.82 10.62
C TYR A 53 -7.79 9.21 11.56
N LYS A 54 -8.22 8.95 12.80
CA LYS A 54 -7.39 8.33 13.82
C LYS A 54 -7.20 6.85 13.54
N LEU A 55 -6.04 6.50 13.01
CA LEU A 55 -5.66 5.11 12.74
C LEU A 55 -4.86 4.55 13.90
N ASN A 56 -5.31 3.43 14.46
CA ASN A 56 -4.55 2.67 15.45
C ASN A 56 -3.58 1.74 14.73
N GLN A 57 -2.30 1.96 14.95
CA GLN A 57 -1.24 1.07 14.47
C GLN A 57 -0.49 0.49 15.66
N LEU A 58 -0.95 -0.68 16.14
CA LEU A 58 -0.39 -1.41 17.29
C LEU A 58 -0.28 -0.52 18.53
N ASP A 59 0.93 -0.04 18.81
CA ASP A 59 1.31 0.75 19.97
C ASP A 59 1.04 2.26 19.86
N ARG A 60 0.69 2.75 18.67
CA ARG A 60 0.55 4.17 18.38
C ARG A 60 -0.71 4.54 17.63
N ARG A 61 -1.12 5.78 17.82
CA ARG A 61 -2.27 6.41 17.15
C ARG A 61 -1.77 7.51 16.24
N PHE A 62 -2.15 7.44 14.97
CA PHE A 62 -1.79 8.44 13.97
C PHE A 62 -3.02 8.99 13.28
N PHE A 63 -2.90 10.18 12.73
CA PHE A 63 -3.91 10.71 11.83
C PHE A 63 -3.45 10.51 10.39
N VAL A 64 -4.29 9.82 9.62
CA VAL A 64 -4.11 9.55 8.20
C VAL A 64 -5.38 9.97 7.45
N HIS A 65 -5.30 10.02 6.13
CA HIS A 65 -6.45 10.34 5.30
C HIS A 65 -7.56 9.28 5.50
N TRP A 66 -8.76 9.73 5.86
CA TRP A 66 -9.91 8.88 6.18
C TRP A 66 -10.22 7.85 5.09
N GLY A 67 -10.24 8.27 3.81
CA GLY A 67 -10.53 7.38 2.68
C GLY A 67 -9.58 6.19 2.61
N PHE A 68 -8.29 6.39 2.84
CA PHE A 68 -7.31 5.29 2.82
C PHE A 68 -7.43 4.38 4.04
N ALA A 69 -7.67 4.96 5.23
CA ALA A 69 -7.94 4.18 6.43
C ALA A 69 -9.17 3.28 6.27
N ARG A 70 -10.22 3.79 5.62
CA ARG A 70 -11.43 3.02 5.32
C ARG A 70 -11.16 1.84 4.39
N LEU A 71 -10.28 2.00 3.39
CA LEU A 71 -9.89 0.89 2.52
C LEU A 71 -9.20 -0.24 3.29
N LEU A 72 -8.42 0.06 4.33
CA LEU A 72 -7.82 -0.97 5.20
C LEU A 72 -8.84 -1.77 6.00
N ALA A 73 -9.96 -1.16 6.34
CA ALA A 73 -11.05 -1.80 7.08
C ALA A 73 -12.09 -2.47 6.16
N GLN A 74 -11.95 -2.33 4.83
CA GLN A 74 -12.88 -2.90 3.87
C GLN A 74 -12.92 -4.44 3.99
N PRO A 75 -14.12 -5.05 4.08
CA PRO A 75 -14.26 -6.50 4.08
C PRO A 75 -13.76 -7.13 2.78
N MET A 76 -12.89 -8.11 2.88
CA MET A 76 -12.25 -8.80 1.76
C MET A 76 -12.31 -10.31 1.95
N TYR A 77 -12.23 -11.02 0.85
CA TYR A 77 -12.23 -12.47 0.76
C TYR A 77 -10.95 -12.97 0.08
N SER A 78 -10.48 -14.16 0.49
CA SER A 78 -9.40 -14.83 -0.24
C SER A 78 -10.01 -15.66 -1.37
N SER A 79 -9.53 -15.48 -2.60
CA SER A 79 -10.02 -16.23 -3.78
C SER A 79 -9.80 -17.74 -3.71
N THR A 80 -8.96 -18.21 -2.78
CA THR A 80 -8.64 -19.64 -2.62
C THR A 80 -9.43 -20.34 -1.51
N LYS A 81 -10.26 -19.61 -0.78
CA LYS A 81 -11.07 -20.17 0.32
C LYS A 81 -12.55 -20.03 0.03
N THR A 82 -13.26 -21.13 0.22
CA THR A 82 -14.74 -21.23 0.17
C THR A 82 -15.41 -20.75 1.47
N SER A 83 -14.68 -20.14 2.41
CA SER A 83 -15.26 -19.65 3.66
C SER A 83 -15.89 -18.29 3.47
N ASP A 84 -17.14 -18.15 3.85
CA ASP A 84 -17.94 -16.91 3.81
C ASP A 84 -17.47 -15.80 4.77
N ASP A 85 -16.38 -16.02 5.50
CA ASP A 85 -15.86 -15.10 6.51
C ASP A 85 -15.05 -13.98 5.87
N ALA A 86 -15.71 -12.87 5.60
CA ALA A 86 -15.03 -11.64 5.24
C ALA A 86 -14.20 -11.11 6.42
N LEU A 87 -12.96 -10.75 6.15
CA LEU A 87 -12.09 -10.04 7.11
C LEU A 87 -11.72 -8.66 6.57
N PRO A 88 -11.49 -7.67 7.46
CA PRO A 88 -10.87 -6.41 7.05
C PRO A 88 -9.59 -6.68 6.24
N LEU A 89 -9.36 -5.90 5.17
CA LEU A 89 -8.19 -6.06 4.30
C LEU A 89 -6.90 -6.22 5.10
N ARG A 90 -6.72 -5.38 6.12
CA ARG A 90 -5.53 -5.41 6.98
C ARG A 90 -5.33 -6.75 7.66
N GLU A 91 -6.38 -7.31 8.21
CA GLU A 91 -6.34 -8.58 8.95
C GLU A 91 -6.16 -9.76 8.00
N LEU A 92 -6.92 -9.78 6.90
CA LEU A 92 -6.81 -10.83 5.90
C LEU A 92 -5.41 -10.88 5.28
N LEU A 93 -4.83 -9.72 4.98
CA LEU A 93 -3.49 -9.66 4.41
C LEU A 93 -2.43 -10.19 5.39
N VAL A 94 -2.52 -9.83 6.68
CA VAL A 94 -1.65 -10.41 7.71
C VAL A 94 -1.78 -11.92 7.76
N LYS A 95 -3.00 -12.45 7.83
CA LYS A 95 -3.28 -13.91 7.85
C LYS A 95 -2.70 -14.65 6.66
N VAL A 96 -2.69 -14.01 5.48
CA VAL A 96 -2.14 -14.62 4.25
C VAL A 96 -0.63 -14.55 4.20
N LEU A 97 -0.02 -13.45 4.69
CA LEU A 97 1.42 -13.23 4.57
C LEU A 97 2.23 -13.84 5.73
N GLU A 98 1.62 -14.05 6.89
CA GLU A 98 2.31 -14.58 8.07
C GLU A 98 2.98 -15.94 7.82
N PRO A 99 2.34 -16.93 7.19
CA PRO A 99 3.00 -18.21 6.87
C PRO A 99 4.20 -18.05 5.89
N LEU A 100 4.14 -17.10 4.96
CA LEU A 100 5.25 -16.83 4.05
C LEU A 100 6.41 -16.13 4.75
N ARG A 101 6.12 -15.26 5.73
CA ARG A 101 7.13 -14.67 6.61
C ARG A 101 7.87 -15.75 7.41
N ASP A 102 7.14 -16.72 7.96
CA ASP A 102 7.72 -17.80 8.76
C ASP A 102 8.65 -18.71 7.95
N GLN A 103 8.43 -18.75 6.62
CA GLN A 103 9.37 -19.34 5.66
C GLN A 103 10.58 -18.45 5.33
N GLY A 104 10.74 -17.31 6.02
CA GLY A 104 11.85 -16.37 5.80
C GLY A 104 11.70 -15.46 4.60
N LYS A 105 10.50 -15.36 4.01
CA LYS A 105 10.25 -14.45 2.89
C LYS A 105 10.12 -13.00 3.36
N ARG A 106 10.48 -12.06 2.48
CA ARG A 106 10.38 -10.62 2.68
C ARG A 106 9.43 -9.99 1.66
N PHE A 107 8.80 -8.90 2.02
CA PHE A 107 7.62 -8.36 1.32
C PHE A 107 7.93 -7.03 0.62
N SER A 108 7.56 -6.96 -0.65
CA SER A 108 7.56 -5.73 -1.45
C SER A 108 6.13 -5.30 -1.71
N PHE A 109 5.78 -4.11 -1.23
CA PHE A 109 4.45 -3.54 -1.36
C PHE A 109 4.44 -2.56 -2.53
N ILE A 110 3.54 -2.77 -3.49
CA ILE A 110 3.46 -1.99 -4.73
C ILE A 110 2.04 -1.51 -4.92
N GLY A 111 1.85 -0.27 -5.38
CA GLY A 111 0.52 0.23 -5.68
C GLY A 111 0.51 1.49 -6.53
N HIS A 112 -0.58 1.68 -7.25
CA HIS A 112 -0.84 2.87 -8.06
C HIS A 112 -1.95 3.70 -7.44
N SER A 113 -1.81 5.03 -7.45
CA SER A 113 -2.85 5.97 -6.98
C SER A 113 -3.30 5.67 -5.54
N SER A 114 -4.59 5.50 -5.26
CA SER A 114 -5.14 5.08 -3.95
C SER A 114 -4.58 3.74 -3.47
N GLY A 115 -4.29 2.79 -4.39
CA GLY A 115 -3.61 1.55 -4.06
C GLY A 115 -2.18 1.77 -3.56
N GLY A 116 -1.49 2.81 -4.04
CA GLY A 116 -0.19 3.23 -3.52
C GLY A 116 -0.29 3.73 -2.07
N ALA A 117 -1.30 4.52 -1.75
CA ALA A 117 -1.55 4.98 -0.38
C ALA A 117 -1.84 3.81 0.58
N VAL A 118 -2.66 2.84 0.14
CA VAL A 118 -2.94 1.62 0.91
C VAL A 118 -1.68 0.78 1.09
N ALA A 119 -0.85 0.63 0.04
CA ALA A 119 0.43 -0.10 0.09
C ALA A 119 1.37 0.48 1.15
N VAL A 120 1.49 1.81 1.23
CA VAL A 120 2.33 2.51 2.23
C VAL A 120 1.81 2.27 3.64
N LEU A 121 0.49 2.39 3.89
CA LEU A 121 -0.11 2.15 5.20
C LEU A 121 0.03 0.69 5.64
N MET A 122 -0.17 -0.24 4.72
CA MET A 122 -0.01 -1.68 4.99
C MET A 122 1.44 -2.05 5.27
N ALA A 123 2.39 -1.48 4.52
CA ALA A 123 3.81 -1.72 4.74
C ALA A 123 4.25 -1.20 6.12
N ASP A 124 3.80 -0.01 6.54
CA ASP A 124 4.10 0.55 7.86
C ASP A 124 3.52 -0.34 8.97
N TYR A 125 2.25 -0.75 8.84
CA TYR A 125 1.62 -1.67 9.79
C TYR A 125 2.37 -3.00 9.88
N PHE A 126 2.72 -3.58 8.72
CA PHE A 126 3.37 -4.88 8.63
C PHE A 126 4.80 -4.84 9.20
N GLN A 127 5.54 -3.76 8.93
CA GLN A 127 6.88 -3.55 9.48
C GLN A 127 6.88 -3.38 11.00
N ARG A 128 5.86 -2.70 11.56
CA ARG A 128 5.70 -2.55 13.02
C ARG A 128 5.36 -3.86 13.69
N ARG A 129 4.46 -4.64 13.09
CA ARG A 129 4.05 -5.95 13.61
C ARG A 129 5.17 -7.00 13.46
N PHE A 130 5.92 -6.95 12.36
CA PHE A 130 6.96 -7.91 12.00
C PHE A 130 8.22 -7.15 11.56
N PRO A 131 9.05 -6.73 12.50
CA PRO A 131 10.26 -5.96 12.19
C PRO A 131 11.16 -6.66 11.16
N LYS A 132 11.75 -5.87 10.26
CA LYS A 132 12.64 -6.31 9.16
C LYS A 132 11.98 -7.16 8.06
N SER A 133 10.66 -7.36 8.10
CA SER A 133 9.93 -8.16 7.09
C SER A 133 9.73 -7.41 5.77
N VAL A 134 9.60 -6.08 5.79
CA VAL A 134 9.40 -5.28 4.57
C VAL A 134 10.74 -5.06 3.86
N LYS A 135 10.78 -5.44 2.58
CA LYS A 135 11.94 -5.25 1.70
C LYS A 135 11.94 -3.84 1.10
N ARG A 136 10.83 -3.45 0.49
CA ARG A 136 10.62 -2.12 -0.13
C ARG A 136 9.14 -1.80 -0.32
N VAL A 137 8.87 -0.53 -0.57
CA VAL A 137 7.58 -0.01 -1.00
C VAL A 137 7.80 0.78 -2.28
N VAL A 138 7.04 0.51 -3.33
CA VAL A 138 7.12 1.24 -4.61
C VAL A 138 5.71 1.69 -4.99
N THR A 139 5.56 2.98 -5.21
CA THR A 139 4.24 3.54 -5.55
C THR A 139 4.33 4.40 -6.80
N PHE A 140 3.22 4.44 -7.55
CA PHE A 140 3.08 5.21 -8.78
C PHE A 140 1.91 6.19 -8.61
N GLY A 141 2.13 7.46 -8.85
CA GLY A 141 1.08 8.48 -8.75
C GLY A 141 0.36 8.49 -7.39
N GLN A 142 1.09 8.29 -6.30
CA GLN A 142 0.52 8.16 -4.96
C GLN A 142 0.21 9.54 -4.35
N PRO A 143 -0.99 9.76 -3.79
CA PRO A 143 -1.31 10.96 -3.01
C PRO A 143 -0.66 10.95 -1.63
N ALA A 144 -0.61 12.10 -0.96
CA ALA A 144 -0.15 12.22 0.43
C ALA A 144 -1.08 11.45 1.39
N VAL A 145 -0.52 10.73 2.36
CA VAL A 145 -1.25 9.69 3.10
C VAL A 145 -1.58 10.08 4.53
N GLY A 146 -0.65 10.69 5.25
CA GLY A 146 -0.82 10.93 6.67
C GLY A 146 -0.29 12.28 7.13
N THR A 147 -0.66 12.66 8.34
CA THR A 147 -0.22 13.92 8.95
C THR A 147 1.30 13.92 9.22
N ARG A 148 1.84 15.11 9.55
CA ARG A 148 3.26 15.26 9.92
C ARG A 148 3.68 14.34 11.06
N SER A 149 2.78 14.06 12.00
CA SER A 149 3.06 13.12 13.10
C SER A 149 3.30 11.71 12.57
N TRP A 150 2.44 11.22 11.67
CA TRP A 150 2.65 9.92 11.05
C TRP A 150 3.92 9.89 10.19
N TYR A 151 4.15 10.92 9.37
CA TYR A 151 5.37 11.06 8.58
C TYR A 151 6.64 10.89 9.44
N LYS A 152 6.74 11.60 10.56
CA LYS A 152 7.91 11.52 11.46
C LYS A 152 8.15 10.13 12.06
N HIS A 153 7.11 9.31 12.17
CA HIS A 153 7.19 7.98 12.76
C HIS A 153 7.18 6.85 11.73
N TYR A 154 7.10 7.18 10.46
CA TYR A 154 7.21 6.19 9.39
C TYR A 154 8.64 5.65 9.31
N THR A 155 8.80 4.34 9.47
CA THR A 155 10.13 3.72 9.61
C THR A 155 10.75 3.27 8.29
N LEU A 156 10.02 3.34 7.19
CA LEU A 156 10.42 2.81 5.89
C LEU A 156 10.83 3.89 4.87
N HIS A 157 11.14 5.13 5.30
CA HIS A 157 11.51 6.23 4.38
C HIS A 157 12.60 5.80 3.39
N HIS A 158 13.66 5.16 3.87
CA HIS A 158 14.80 4.72 3.06
C HIS A 158 14.50 3.51 2.15
N ARG A 159 13.33 2.89 2.24
CA ARG A 159 12.87 1.75 1.44
C ARG A 159 11.60 2.04 0.67
N THR A 160 11.10 3.26 0.70
CA THR A 160 9.89 3.70 0.01
C THR A 160 10.29 4.62 -1.14
N TYR A 161 9.87 4.24 -2.35
CA TYR A 161 10.11 4.95 -3.58
C TYR A 161 8.77 5.33 -4.21
N ARG A 162 8.55 6.62 -4.41
CA ARG A 162 7.35 7.17 -5.04
C ARG A 162 7.71 7.61 -6.46
N ILE A 163 7.18 6.93 -7.45
CA ILE A 163 7.36 7.25 -8.85
C ILE A 163 6.25 8.21 -9.27
N CYS A 164 6.64 9.39 -9.71
CA CYS A 164 5.76 10.45 -10.18
C CYS A 164 6.12 10.79 -11.62
N CYS A 165 5.14 10.92 -12.51
CA CYS A 165 5.36 11.25 -13.90
C CYS A 165 4.83 12.65 -14.19
N ASP A 166 5.63 13.51 -14.80
CA ASP A 166 5.27 14.85 -15.27
C ASP A 166 4.39 15.65 -14.28
N LEU A 167 3.26 16.15 -14.76
CA LEU A 167 2.27 16.89 -13.99
C LEU A 167 1.15 15.98 -13.46
N ASP A 168 1.49 14.80 -12.92
CA ASP A 168 0.49 13.96 -12.27
C ASP A 168 -0.10 14.69 -11.05
N VAL A 169 -1.24 15.34 -11.26
CA VAL A 169 -1.97 16.14 -10.26
C VAL A 169 -2.24 15.37 -8.97
N ILE A 170 -2.31 14.04 -9.06
CA ILE A 170 -2.61 13.17 -7.94
C ILE A 170 -1.51 13.17 -6.90
N THR A 171 -0.27 13.28 -7.34
CA THR A 171 0.88 13.35 -6.46
C THR A 171 0.89 14.63 -5.62
N PHE A 172 0.14 15.66 -6.01
CA PHE A 172 -0.02 16.90 -5.26
C PHE A 172 -1.27 16.92 -4.37
N MET A 173 -2.05 15.83 -4.37
CA MET A 173 -3.25 15.74 -3.54
C MET A 173 -2.95 15.16 -2.15
N PRO A 174 -3.64 15.63 -1.11
CA PRO A 174 -4.49 16.81 -1.07
C PRO A 174 -3.67 18.11 -1.17
N PRO A 175 -4.21 19.16 -1.83
CA PRO A 175 -3.50 20.43 -1.96
C PRO A 175 -3.35 21.14 -0.61
N PHE A 176 -2.33 21.99 -0.50
CA PHE A 176 -2.20 22.89 0.64
C PHE A 176 -3.50 23.71 0.87
N PRO A 177 -3.97 23.91 2.12
CA PRO A 177 -3.26 23.72 3.40
C PRO A 177 -3.54 22.39 4.12
N PHE A 178 -3.94 21.36 3.42
CA PHE A 178 -4.27 20.08 4.04
C PHE A 178 -2.99 19.39 4.54
N TYR A 179 -2.96 19.10 5.81
CA TYR A 179 -1.83 18.67 6.63
C TYR A 179 -1.32 17.24 6.36
N PHE A 180 -1.41 16.76 5.12
CA PHE A 180 -0.94 15.43 4.74
C PHE A 180 0.45 15.50 4.09
N TRP A 181 1.27 14.51 4.41
CA TRP A 181 2.67 14.42 4.02
C TRP A 181 2.94 13.14 3.25
N HIS A 182 3.83 13.27 2.29
CA HIS A 182 4.40 12.13 1.59
C HIS A 182 5.52 11.51 2.42
N VAL A 183 5.73 10.19 2.25
CA VAL A 183 6.84 9.44 2.85
C VAL A 183 7.73 8.86 1.77
N GLY A 184 8.98 8.60 2.11
CA GLY A 184 9.95 8.01 1.21
C GLY A 184 10.55 9.02 0.21
N LYS A 185 11.32 8.48 -0.72
CA LYS A 185 12.02 9.22 -1.77
C LYS A 185 11.12 9.39 -3.00
N MET A 186 11.14 10.55 -3.60
CA MET A 186 10.44 10.80 -4.87
C MET A 186 11.41 10.55 -6.03
N LEU A 187 10.97 9.77 -6.99
CA LEU A 187 11.58 9.59 -8.29
C LEU A 187 10.66 10.24 -9.33
N TRP A 188 11.03 11.41 -9.79
CA TRP A 188 10.25 12.14 -10.78
C TRP A 188 10.74 11.83 -12.19
N LEU A 189 9.84 11.29 -13.01
CA LEU A 189 10.08 10.99 -14.43
C LEU A 189 9.62 12.19 -15.24
N HIS A 190 10.54 12.86 -15.91
CA HIS A 190 10.28 13.99 -16.78
C HIS A 190 11.29 14.02 -17.93
N ASP A 191 10.81 14.19 -19.18
CA ASP A 191 11.63 14.24 -20.39
C ASP A 191 12.66 13.09 -20.47
N ASP A 192 12.21 11.85 -20.30
CA ASP A 192 13.04 10.62 -20.33
C ASP A 192 14.17 10.60 -19.29
N LYS A 193 14.11 11.47 -18.28
CA LYS A 193 15.07 11.53 -17.17
C LYS A 193 14.41 11.21 -15.85
N ILE A 194 15.21 10.73 -14.92
CA ILE A 194 14.79 10.46 -13.54
C ILE A 194 15.46 11.48 -12.62
N TYR A 195 14.66 12.22 -11.88
CA TYR A 195 15.12 13.16 -10.86
C TYR A 195 14.78 12.58 -9.48
N GLU A 196 15.78 12.43 -8.63
CA GLU A 196 15.59 12.01 -7.24
C GLU A 196 15.54 13.24 -6.34
N ASN A 197 14.47 13.37 -5.57
CA ASN A 197 14.37 14.34 -4.48
C ASN A 197 14.65 13.60 -3.17
N THR A 198 15.70 14.01 -2.50
CA THR A 198 16.15 13.47 -1.19
C THR A 198 15.51 14.21 -0.04
#